data_b42d3aaa4f7614a4d3462d6070a90de3
#
_entry.id   b42d3aaa4f7614a4d3462d6070a90de3
#
_cell.length_a   1.000
_cell.length_b   1.000
_cell.length_c   1.000
_cell.angle_alpha   90.00
_cell.angle_beta   90.00
_cell.angle_gamma   90.00
#
_symmetry.space_group_name_H-M   'P 1'
#
loop_
_entity.id
_entity.type
_entity.pdbx_description
1 polymer ?
#
loop_
_entity_poly.entity_id
_entity_poly.type
_entity_poly.pdbx_seq_one_letter_code
_entity_poly.pdbx_strand_id
1 'polypeptide(L)'
;MRVLPDGSLGSGAAEDYTVTDDGLTYRFKLRSDIWWTDVNKFEAACTAADFVYGFQRLFDPQTRAPRASEYFCIKGAKALNSGAASDFSKLGVKAVGDYELEITLEYPDPRFPELLAEAPAMPCNEEYFIASQGRYGLSGDTTPSNGAFYIKSWDFDPYTITDNNHLILRRNAKNSETSPVIPSGLNFFIEGDEDFVDDFNSSVISCIAVDEEQLELLSGKFTVQEYDAITVGLTLNTDFGLFSDQEFRKALASLVDREKLSDGSSHAAAYAIVPGEVTLLDKPYREFAGDKLTPDYSVEKSQEYYQNALPRLDTSLFSGARIIMRENETASAMLSVIMQEWQREFGFYCVVEELSEADFSARLSSGDYEIAVQELSGSVNSPGAYLQAFTTDGAGNYSGYHSADSDGLIKAAQRAADLADSAKLYAKAEQSIINGAAFIPLYYKNEYFCINKDFADIYYDPFNKTVDFTNAKAF
;
A
#
# COMPACT_ATOMS: atom_id res chain seq x y z
N MET A 1 -17.73 -6.01 -3.40
CA MET A 1 -17.23 -6.66 -2.15
C MET A 1 -16.77 -5.56 -1.21
N ARG A 2 -16.57 -5.83 0.08
CA ARG A 2 -15.93 -4.91 1.05
C ARG A 2 -15.10 -5.73 2.05
N VAL A 3 -14.05 -5.15 2.56
CA VAL A 3 -13.31 -5.72 3.69
C VAL A 3 -14.09 -5.38 4.97
N LEU A 4 -14.30 -6.38 5.82
CA LEU A 4 -14.96 -6.23 7.11
C LEU A 4 -13.93 -5.87 8.20
N PRO A 5 -14.37 -5.39 9.39
CA PRO A 5 -13.46 -5.01 10.48
C PRO A 5 -12.52 -6.11 10.98
N ASP A 6 -12.86 -7.37 10.77
CA ASP A 6 -12.03 -8.53 11.10
C ASP A 6 -11.07 -8.94 9.96
N GLY A 7 -11.00 -8.13 8.88
CA GLY A 7 -10.18 -8.40 7.70
C GLY A 7 -10.79 -9.38 6.71
N SER A 8 -11.92 -10.00 7.03
CA SER A 8 -12.60 -10.91 6.13
C SER A 8 -13.33 -10.17 4.99
N LEU A 9 -13.58 -10.86 3.88
CA LEU A 9 -14.33 -10.31 2.76
C LEU A 9 -15.84 -10.52 2.96
N GLY A 10 -16.58 -9.41 2.92
CA GLY A 10 -18.04 -9.39 3.05
C GLY A 10 -18.76 -8.85 1.83
N SER A 11 -20.10 -8.90 1.90
CA SER A 11 -20.94 -8.25 0.89
C SER A 11 -20.82 -6.72 0.97
N GLY A 12 -20.76 -6.11 -0.22
CA GLY A 12 -20.77 -4.65 -0.39
C GLY A 12 -21.83 -4.28 -1.42
N ALA A 13 -21.41 -3.76 -2.58
CA ALA A 13 -22.32 -3.57 -3.72
C ALA A 13 -22.79 -4.90 -4.34
N ALA A 14 -21.99 -5.96 -4.24
CA ALA A 14 -22.41 -7.32 -4.56
C ALA A 14 -22.91 -8.04 -3.29
N GLU A 15 -24.07 -8.70 -3.41
CA GLU A 15 -24.61 -9.58 -2.36
C GLU A 15 -23.81 -10.87 -2.24
N ASP A 16 -23.47 -11.44 -3.39
CA ASP A 16 -22.80 -12.73 -3.50
C ASP A 16 -22.14 -12.86 -4.88
N TYR A 17 -21.29 -13.86 -5.05
CA TYR A 17 -20.68 -14.19 -6.33
C TYR A 17 -20.50 -15.70 -6.51
N THR A 18 -20.38 -16.12 -7.76
CA THR A 18 -19.98 -17.47 -8.15
C THR A 18 -18.76 -17.40 -9.04
N VAL A 19 -17.93 -18.44 -8.99
CA VAL A 19 -16.77 -18.60 -9.87
C VAL A 19 -16.87 -19.93 -10.60
N THR A 20 -16.44 -19.95 -11.85
CA THR A 20 -16.37 -21.20 -12.65
C THR A 20 -15.25 -22.12 -12.13
N ASP A 21 -15.37 -23.44 -12.40
CA ASP A 21 -14.42 -24.45 -11.89
C ASP A 21 -12.96 -24.21 -12.34
N ASP A 22 -12.77 -23.49 -13.45
CA ASP A 22 -11.44 -23.08 -13.94
C ASP A 22 -10.90 -21.81 -13.27
N GLY A 23 -11.69 -21.20 -12.36
CA GLY A 23 -11.31 -19.97 -11.65
C GLY A 23 -11.24 -18.71 -12.53
N LEU A 24 -11.75 -18.76 -13.76
CA LEU A 24 -11.58 -17.67 -14.73
C LEU A 24 -12.75 -16.72 -14.84
N THR A 25 -13.97 -17.14 -14.52
CA THR A 25 -15.15 -16.29 -14.68
C THR A 25 -15.88 -16.14 -13.38
N TYR A 26 -16.00 -14.91 -12.94
CA TYR A 26 -16.75 -14.50 -11.74
C TYR A 26 -18.07 -13.87 -12.17
N ARG A 27 -19.17 -14.26 -11.53
CA ARG A 27 -20.49 -13.65 -11.68
C ARG A 27 -20.93 -13.09 -10.36
N PHE A 28 -21.12 -11.79 -10.30
CA PHE A 28 -21.56 -11.05 -9.13
C PHE A 28 -23.03 -10.70 -9.24
N LYS A 29 -23.79 -11.01 -8.19
CA LYS A 29 -25.15 -10.53 -8.01
C LYS A 29 -25.10 -9.21 -7.25
N LEU A 30 -25.42 -8.12 -7.94
CA LEU A 30 -25.42 -6.78 -7.37
C LEU A 30 -26.70 -6.51 -6.60
N ARG A 31 -26.63 -5.67 -5.58
CA ARG A 31 -27.79 -5.15 -4.87
C ARG A 31 -28.54 -4.16 -5.76
N SER A 32 -29.86 -4.22 -5.73
CA SER A 32 -30.73 -3.31 -6.50
C SER A 32 -31.16 -2.06 -5.73
N ASP A 33 -30.77 -1.95 -4.46
CA ASP A 33 -31.14 -0.87 -3.54
C ASP A 33 -30.01 0.17 -3.33
N ILE A 34 -28.97 0.14 -4.14
CA ILE A 34 -27.89 1.12 -4.14
C ILE A 34 -28.20 2.24 -5.13
N TRP A 35 -28.12 3.48 -4.64
CA TRP A 35 -28.43 4.66 -5.42
C TRP A 35 -27.29 5.67 -5.40
N TRP A 36 -27.02 6.26 -6.54
CA TRP A 36 -26.20 7.44 -6.66
C TRP A 36 -26.90 8.65 -6.05
N THR A 37 -26.17 9.49 -5.35
CA THR A 37 -26.64 10.78 -4.85
C THR A 37 -25.48 11.78 -4.80
N ASP A 38 -25.80 13.08 -4.76
CA ASP A 38 -24.87 14.18 -4.51
C ASP A 38 -25.52 15.30 -3.69
N VAL A 39 -24.79 16.37 -3.45
CA VAL A 39 -25.30 17.57 -2.76
C VAL A 39 -26.41 18.27 -3.54
N ASN A 40 -26.47 18.12 -4.86
CA ASN A 40 -27.46 18.71 -5.75
C ASN A 40 -28.72 17.83 -5.91
N LYS A 41 -28.81 16.73 -5.15
CA LYS A 41 -29.91 15.77 -5.19
C LYS A 41 -29.99 14.99 -6.53
N PHE A 42 -28.84 14.74 -7.14
CA PHE A 42 -28.79 13.75 -8.20
C PHE A 42 -29.26 12.39 -7.67
N GLU A 43 -30.03 11.67 -8.44
CA GLU A 43 -30.54 10.35 -8.08
C GLU A 43 -30.56 9.44 -9.30
N ALA A 44 -29.82 8.34 -9.22
CA ALA A 44 -29.84 7.25 -10.20
C ALA A 44 -29.60 5.91 -9.50
N ALA A 45 -30.16 4.83 -10.02
CA ALA A 45 -29.83 3.50 -9.55
C ALA A 45 -28.35 3.17 -9.91
N CYS A 46 -27.62 2.55 -9.01
CA CYS A 46 -26.31 2.00 -9.32
C CYS A 46 -26.49 0.63 -9.94
N THR A 47 -26.01 0.46 -11.16
CA THR A 47 -26.21 -0.76 -11.95
C THR A 47 -24.88 -1.39 -12.37
N ALA A 48 -24.91 -2.58 -12.96
CA ALA A 48 -23.74 -3.26 -13.49
C ALA A 48 -23.02 -2.43 -14.58
N ALA A 49 -23.77 -1.58 -15.32
CA ALA A 49 -23.18 -0.68 -16.33
C ALA A 49 -22.20 0.33 -15.69
N ASP A 50 -22.49 0.84 -14.49
CA ASP A 50 -21.60 1.77 -13.79
C ASP A 50 -20.26 1.12 -13.44
N PHE A 51 -20.26 -0.16 -13.09
CA PHE A 51 -19.02 -0.92 -12.84
C PHE A 51 -18.24 -1.16 -14.13
N VAL A 52 -18.93 -1.54 -15.22
CA VAL A 52 -18.30 -1.69 -16.54
C VAL A 52 -17.60 -0.40 -16.94
N TYR A 53 -18.28 0.73 -16.79
CA TYR A 53 -17.72 2.03 -17.13
C TYR A 53 -16.55 2.42 -16.21
N GLY A 54 -16.64 2.13 -14.91
CA GLY A 54 -15.54 2.30 -13.96
C GLY A 54 -14.27 1.58 -14.40
N PHE A 55 -14.37 0.31 -14.79
CA PHE A 55 -13.24 -0.48 -15.31
C PHE A 55 -12.75 0.01 -16.68
N GLN A 56 -13.65 0.47 -17.56
CA GLN A 56 -13.20 1.08 -18.82
C GLN A 56 -12.34 2.30 -18.56
N ARG A 57 -12.73 3.17 -17.63
CA ARG A 57 -11.93 4.33 -17.22
C ARG A 57 -10.61 3.93 -16.57
N LEU A 58 -10.61 2.89 -15.73
CA LEU A 58 -9.40 2.38 -15.09
C LEU A 58 -8.33 1.98 -16.12
N PHE A 59 -8.75 1.37 -17.22
CA PHE A 59 -7.83 0.88 -18.26
C PHE A 59 -7.68 1.83 -19.45
N ASP A 60 -8.37 2.96 -19.48
CA ASP A 60 -8.13 3.99 -20.50
C ASP A 60 -6.75 4.63 -20.28
N PRO A 61 -5.82 4.56 -21.27
CA PRO A 61 -4.50 5.18 -21.17
C PRO A 61 -4.54 6.68 -20.83
N GLN A 62 -5.62 7.35 -21.21
CA GLN A 62 -5.78 8.79 -20.97
C GLN A 62 -6.05 9.08 -19.47
N THR A 63 -6.66 8.15 -18.75
CA THR A 63 -6.92 8.28 -17.31
C THR A 63 -5.62 8.24 -16.50
N ARG A 64 -4.59 7.51 -16.97
CA ARG A 64 -3.31 7.32 -16.27
C ARG A 64 -3.52 6.85 -14.81
N ALA A 65 -4.44 5.92 -14.61
CA ALA A 65 -4.77 5.43 -13.28
C ALA A 65 -3.55 4.72 -12.64
N PRO A 66 -3.05 5.16 -11.49
CA PRO A 66 -1.77 4.68 -10.93
C PRO A 66 -1.80 3.21 -10.53
N ARG A 67 -2.97 2.67 -10.14
CA ARG A 67 -3.14 1.30 -9.68
C ARG A 67 -3.76 0.35 -10.73
N ALA A 68 -3.83 0.76 -12.01
CA ALA A 68 -4.41 -0.05 -13.08
C ALA A 68 -3.72 -1.41 -13.25
N SER A 69 -2.41 -1.48 -12.99
CA SER A 69 -1.61 -2.70 -13.13
C SER A 69 -2.01 -3.82 -12.16
N GLU A 70 -2.58 -3.50 -11.01
CA GLU A 70 -3.06 -4.47 -10.01
C GLU A 70 -4.21 -5.33 -10.57
N TYR A 71 -4.93 -4.83 -11.56
CA TYR A 71 -6.09 -5.47 -12.18
C TYR A 71 -5.79 -6.09 -13.56
N PHE A 72 -4.53 -6.26 -13.94
CA PHE A 72 -4.16 -6.87 -15.22
C PHE A 72 -4.44 -8.38 -15.28
N CYS A 73 -4.90 -8.99 -14.20
CA CYS A 73 -5.54 -10.30 -14.23
C CYS A 73 -6.85 -10.30 -15.04
N ILE A 74 -7.53 -9.15 -15.17
CA ILE A 74 -8.76 -9.04 -15.97
C ILE A 74 -8.41 -9.14 -17.46
N LYS A 75 -9.17 -9.97 -18.19
CA LYS A 75 -8.99 -10.23 -19.62
C LYS A 75 -9.01 -8.93 -20.43
N GLY A 76 -7.97 -8.74 -21.23
CA GLY A 76 -7.82 -7.57 -22.11
C GLY A 76 -7.34 -6.28 -21.43
N ALA A 77 -7.32 -6.24 -20.09
CA ALA A 77 -6.98 -5.04 -19.32
C ALA A 77 -5.60 -4.46 -19.66
N LYS A 78 -4.54 -5.29 -19.64
CA LYS A 78 -3.17 -4.86 -19.95
C LYS A 78 -3.03 -4.29 -21.35
N ALA A 79 -3.67 -4.91 -22.35
CA ALA A 79 -3.59 -4.45 -23.73
C ALA A 79 -4.29 -3.12 -23.95
N LEU A 80 -5.42 -2.89 -23.29
CA LEU A 80 -6.14 -1.60 -23.31
C LEU A 80 -5.34 -0.52 -22.60
N ASN A 81 -4.87 -0.77 -21.39
CA ASN A 81 -4.12 0.21 -20.61
C ASN A 81 -2.81 0.64 -21.27
N SER A 82 -2.12 -0.26 -21.98
CA SER A 82 -0.91 0.08 -22.74
C SER A 82 -1.18 0.75 -24.08
N GLY A 83 -2.43 0.88 -24.51
CA GLY A 83 -2.81 1.37 -25.83
C GLY A 83 -2.56 0.39 -26.99
N ALA A 84 -2.14 -0.85 -26.70
CA ALA A 84 -1.98 -1.92 -27.70
C ALA A 84 -3.34 -2.40 -28.27
N ALA A 85 -4.41 -2.17 -27.51
CA ALA A 85 -5.80 -2.33 -27.96
C ALA A 85 -6.60 -1.06 -27.62
N SER A 86 -7.66 -0.78 -28.42
CA SER A 86 -8.57 0.36 -28.20
C SER A 86 -10.04 -0.06 -28.12
N ASP A 87 -10.32 -1.33 -28.35
CA ASP A 87 -11.70 -1.89 -28.37
C ASP A 87 -12.08 -2.40 -26.99
N PHE A 88 -12.76 -1.58 -26.20
CA PHE A 88 -13.23 -1.93 -24.85
C PHE A 88 -14.27 -3.04 -24.83
N SER A 89 -14.89 -3.41 -25.97
CA SER A 89 -15.78 -4.57 -26.02
C SER A 89 -15.05 -5.89 -25.72
N LYS A 90 -13.73 -5.90 -25.80
CA LYS A 90 -12.86 -7.05 -25.50
C LYS A 90 -12.43 -7.12 -24.04
N LEU A 91 -12.73 -6.08 -23.25
CA LEU A 91 -12.51 -6.12 -21.82
C LEU A 91 -13.37 -7.23 -21.19
N GLY A 92 -12.76 -8.01 -20.31
CA GLY A 92 -13.40 -9.09 -19.59
C GLY A 92 -14.40 -8.64 -18.52
N VAL A 93 -15.00 -7.46 -18.63
CA VAL A 93 -15.99 -6.93 -17.68
C VAL A 93 -17.28 -6.62 -18.45
N LYS A 94 -18.39 -7.24 -18.05
CA LYS A 94 -19.67 -7.16 -18.76
C LYS A 94 -20.85 -7.06 -17.80
N ALA A 95 -21.80 -6.18 -18.11
CA ALA A 95 -23.13 -6.22 -17.53
C ALA A 95 -23.93 -7.29 -18.29
N VAL A 96 -24.35 -8.36 -17.61
CA VAL A 96 -25.20 -9.43 -18.18
C VAL A 96 -26.66 -9.25 -17.77
N GLY A 97 -26.93 -8.26 -16.94
CA GLY A 97 -28.22 -7.75 -16.50
C GLY A 97 -28.00 -6.44 -15.75
N ASP A 98 -29.07 -5.74 -15.37
CA ASP A 98 -28.99 -4.47 -14.65
C ASP A 98 -28.22 -4.64 -13.30
N TYR A 99 -28.37 -5.80 -12.66
CA TYR A 99 -27.76 -6.13 -11.38
C TYR A 99 -26.95 -7.43 -11.41
N GLU A 100 -26.41 -7.76 -12.59
CA GLU A 100 -25.52 -8.91 -12.77
C GLU A 100 -24.27 -8.47 -13.52
N LEU A 101 -23.11 -8.60 -12.86
CA LEU A 101 -21.80 -8.28 -13.42
C LEU A 101 -21.01 -9.56 -13.64
N GLU A 102 -20.49 -9.75 -14.85
CA GLU A 102 -19.58 -10.84 -15.18
C GLU A 102 -18.16 -10.30 -15.41
N ILE A 103 -17.18 -10.89 -14.73
CA ILE A 103 -15.77 -10.56 -14.93
C ILE A 103 -15.00 -11.82 -15.30
N THR A 104 -14.28 -11.77 -16.42
CA THR A 104 -13.43 -12.84 -16.92
C THR A 104 -11.97 -12.47 -16.76
N LEU A 105 -11.16 -13.37 -16.21
CA LEU A 105 -9.73 -13.21 -15.99
C LEU A 105 -8.89 -13.83 -17.12
N GLU A 106 -7.66 -13.39 -17.27
CA GLU A 106 -6.64 -14.01 -18.14
C GLU A 106 -6.05 -15.28 -17.52
N TYR A 107 -6.02 -15.33 -16.19
CA TYR A 107 -5.53 -16.45 -15.39
C TYR A 107 -6.29 -16.49 -14.06
N PRO A 108 -6.45 -17.66 -13.43
CA PRO A 108 -7.11 -17.75 -12.13
C PRO A 108 -6.39 -16.89 -11.09
N ASP A 109 -7.16 -16.15 -10.31
CA ASP A 109 -6.67 -15.41 -9.15
C ASP A 109 -7.68 -15.55 -8.01
N PRO A 110 -7.43 -16.41 -7.01
CA PRO A 110 -8.37 -16.64 -5.92
C PRO A 110 -8.55 -15.43 -5.01
N ARG A 111 -7.64 -14.44 -5.07
CA ARG A 111 -7.74 -13.17 -4.32
C ARG A 111 -8.45 -12.07 -5.10
N PHE A 112 -8.87 -12.36 -6.33
CA PHE A 112 -9.56 -11.36 -7.15
C PHE A 112 -10.76 -10.68 -6.46
N PRO A 113 -11.60 -11.38 -5.66
CA PRO A 113 -12.68 -10.75 -4.90
C PRO A 113 -12.20 -9.70 -3.88
N GLU A 114 -10.99 -9.86 -3.30
CA GLU A 114 -10.38 -8.87 -2.38
C GLU A 114 -10.01 -7.59 -3.14
N LEU A 115 -9.42 -7.70 -4.34
CA LEU A 115 -9.13 -6.55 -5.19
C LEU A 115 -10.39 -5.74 -5.54
N LEU A 116 -11.56 -6.38 -5.60
CA LEU A 116 -12.82 -5.71 -5.87
C LEU A 116 -13.39 -4.93 -4.67
N ALA A 117 -12.77 -5.02 -3.51
CA ALA A 117 -13.08 -4.18 -2.36
C ALA A 117 -12.31 -2.85 -2.37
N GLU A 118 -11.31 -2.73 -3.25
CA GLU A 118 -10.42 -1.58 -3.33
C GLU A 118 -10.97 -0.44 -4.20
N ALA A 119 -10.49 0.77 -3.95
CA ALA A 119 -10.95 1.99 -4.62
C ALA A 119 -10.92 1.95 -6.16
N PRO A 120 -9.90 1.34 -6.84
CA PRO A 120 -9.90 1.30 -8.31
C PRO A 120 -11.05 0.50 -8.93
N ALA A 121 -11.68 -0.43 -8.17
CA ALA A 121 -12.80 -1.24 -8.64
C ALA A 121 -14.17 -0.58 -8.40
N MET A 122 -14.21 0.64 -7.86
CA MET A 122 -15.46 1.37 -7.60
C MET A 122 -16.16 1.76 -8.90
N PRO A 123 -17.50 1.77 -8.91
CA PRO A 123 -18.28 2.13 -10.10
C PRO A 123 -18.15 3.61 -10.44
N CYS A 124 -18.47 3.97 -11.68
CA CYS A 124 -18.57 5.34 -12.14
C CYS A 124 -19.84 5.51 -12.98
N ASN A 125 -20.66 6.46 -12.62
CA ASN A 125 -21.86 6.76 -13.41
C ASN A 125 -21.47 7.50 -14.70
N GLU A 126 -21.68 6.85 -15.86
CA GLU A 126 -21.25 7.38 -17.17
C GLU A 126 -21.95 8.68 -17.54
N GLU A 127 -23.27 8.76 -17.34
CA GLU A 127 -24.05 9.97 -17.68
C GLU A 127 -23.58 11.16 -16.87
N TYR A 128 -23.39 10.98 -15.56
CA TYR A 128 -22.90 12.02 -14.68
C TYR A 128 -21.46 12.42 -15.04
N PHE A 129 -20.60 11.45 -15.35
CA PHE A 129 -19.22 11.71 -15.75
C PHE A 129 -19.16 12.59 -17.01
N ILE A 130 -19.95 12.24 -18.05
CA ILE A 130 -20.02 13.01 -19.30
C ILE A 130 -20.59 14.43 -19.02
N ALA A 131 -21.67 14.51 -18.22
CA ALA A 131 -22.29 15.79 -17.88
C ALA A 131 -21.37 16.72 -17.07
N SER A 132 -20.40 16.18 -16.34
CA SER A 132 -19.42 16.95 -15.57
C SER A 132 -18.41 17.73 -16.43
N GLN A 133 -18.28 17.40 -17.71
CA GLN A 133 -17.40 18.07 -18.68
C GLN A 133 -15.93 18.19 -18.18
N GLY A 134 -15.39 17.10 -17.66
CA GLY A 134 -14.01 17.04 -17.15
C GLY A 134 -13.84 17.52 -15.70
N ARG A 135 -14.90 17.86 -15.00
CA ARG A 135 -14.86 18.27 -13.60
C ARG A 135 -15.18 17.16 -12.60
N TYR A 136 -15.44 15.94 -13.07
CA TYR A 136 -15.74 14.80 -12.21
C TYR A 136 -14.65 14.60 -11.15
N GLY A 137 -15.03 14.57 -9.87
CA GLY A 137 -14.10 14.35 -8.76
C GLY A 137 -13.27 15.57 -8.34
N LEU A 138 -13.52 16.78 -8.89
CA LEU A 138 -12.75 17.98 -8.56
C LEU A 138 -13.37 18.83 -7.45
N SER A 139 -14.63 18.58 -7.09
CA SER A 139 -15.35 19.30 -6.03
C SER A 139 -16.53 18.46 -5.55
N GLY A 140 -17.09 18.82 -4.39
CA GLY A 140 -18.23 18.10 -3.82
C GLY A 140 -19.48 18.09 -4.71
N ASP A 141 -19.69 19.12 -5.51
CA ASP A 141 -20.84 19.24 -6.44
C ASP A 141 -20.62 18.51 -7.78
N THR A 142 -19.42 17.95 -7.99
CA THR A 142 -19.07 17.15 -9.17
C THR A 142 -18.63 15.73 -8.83
N THR A 143 -18.87 15.29 -7.58
CA THR A 143 -18.54 13.96 -7.07
C THR A 143 -19.77 13.26 -6.54
N PRO A 144 -20.49 12.48 -7.36
CA PRO A 144 -21.61 11.68 -6.89
C PRO A 144 -21.12 10.49 -6.06
N SER A 145 -21.92 10.05 -5.12
CA SER A 145 -21.62 8.92 -4.25
C SER A 145 -22.72 7.88 -4.30
N ASN A 146 -22.35 6.62 -4.29
CA ASN A 146 -23.26 5.48 -4.15
C ASN A 146 -23.04 4.69 -2.86
N GLY A 147 -22.16 5.20 -1.97
CA GLY A 147 -21.80 4.60 -0.68
C GLY A 147 -22.65 5.09 0.49
N ALA A 148 -22.18 4.78 1.69
CA ALA A 148 -22.81 5.11 2.96
C ALA A 148 -22.97 6.64 3.20
N PHE A 149 -22.07 7.42 2.61
CA PHE A 149 -22.03 8.87 2.75
C PHE A 149 -21.90 9.55 1.38
N TYR A 150 -22.33 10.80 1.31
CA TYR A 150 -22.09 11.69 0.17
C TYR A 150 -21.38 12.96 0.61
N ILE A 151 -20.69 13.62 -0.28
CA ILE A 151 -19.96 14.86 -0.01
C ILE A 151 -20.96 16.00 0.11
N LYS A 152 -21.02 16.61 1.30
CA LYS A 152 -21.86 17.80 1.57
C LYS A 152 -21.11 19.07 1.19
N SER A 153 -19.84 19.18 1.59
CA SER A 153 -18.94 20.25 1.20
C SER A 153 -17.50 19.71 1.19
N TRP A 154 -16.71 20.28 0.31
CA TRP A 154 -15.29 20.01 0.18
C TRP A 154 -14.59 21.32 -0.12
N ASP A 155 -13.99 21.89 0.93
CA ASP A 155 -13.26 23.15 0.88
C ASP A 155 -11.78 22.82 1.09
N PHE A 156 -10.99 23.02 0.04
CA PHE A 156 -9.55 22.73 0.05
C PHE A 156 -8.82 23.76 -0.82
N ASP A 157 -7.91 24.49 -0.21
CA ASP A 157 -6.99 25.38 -0.89
C ASP A 157 -5.54 24.94 -0.64
N PRO A 158 -4.87 24.34 -1.62
CA PRO A 158 -3.50 23.85 -1.46
C PRO A 158 -2.46 24.97 -1.33
N TYR A 159 -2.86 26.23 -1.55
CA TYR A 159 -1.95 27.40 -1.52
C TYR A 159 -2.08 28.22 -0.23
N THR A 160 -3.12 28.00 0.54
CA THR A 160 -3.31 28.66 1.82
C THR A 160 -3.48 27.61 2.91
N ILE A 161 -2.53 27.61 3.85
CA ILE A 161 -2.65 26.87 5.09
C ILE A 161 -3.67 27.60 5.93
N THR A 162 -4.92 27.15 5.93
CA THR A 162 -6.00 27.74 6.70
C THR A 162 -6.78 26.67 7.43
N ASP A 163 -7.27 27.01 8.63
CA ASP A 163 -8.17 26.20 9.46
C ASP A 163 -9.47 25.80 8.77
N ASN A 164 -9.63 26.14 7.49
CA ASN A 164 -10.86 25.96 6.74
C ASN A 164 -10.82 24.79 5.75
N ASN A 165 -9.67 24.12 5.62
CA ASN A 165 -9.58 22.95 4.76
C ASN A 165 -10.32 21.77 5.40
N HIS A 166 -11.47 21.43 4.84
CA HIS A 166 -12.31 20.36 5.39
C HIS A 166 -13.11 19.62 4.31
N LEU A 167 -13.43 18.37 4.62
CA LEU A 167 -14.36 17.54 3.88
C LEU A 167 -15.52 17.14 4.80
N ILE A 168 -16.73 17.59 4.48
CA ILE A 168 -17.92 17.24 5.23
C ILE A 168 -18.74 16.21 4.46
N LEU A 169 -18.94 15.06 5.07
CA LEU A 169 -19.79 14.00 4.54
C LEU A 169 -21.12 13.97 5.30
N ARG A 170 -22.17 13.54 4.62
CA ARG A 170 -23.48 13.26 5.22
C ARG A 170 -23.96 11.89 4.82
N ARG A 171 -24.66 11.22 5.75
CA ARG A 171 -25.22 9.89 5.51
C ARG A 171 -26.12 9.91 4.28
N ASN A 172 -25.89 8.95 3.38
CA ASN A 172 -26.75 8.70 2.24
C ASN A 172 -27.99 7.91 2.70
N ALA A 173 -29.11 8.61 2.87
CA ALA A 173 -30.36 7.99 3.34
C ALA A 173 -30.98 6.99 2.33
N LYS A 174 -30.47 6.96 1.07
CA LYS A 174 -30.92 6.03 0.05
C LYS A 174 -30.05 4.78 -0.04
N ASN A 175 -28.91 4.75 0.63
CA ASN A 175 -28.11 3.57 0.72
C ASN A 175 -28.60 2.70 1.89
N SER A 176 -29.33 1.64 1.58
CA SER A 176 -29.78 0.65 2.55
C SER A 176 -28.76 -0.48 2.65
N GLU A 177 -27.58 -0.20 3.20
CA GLU A 177 -26.64 -1.27 3.50
C GLU A 177 -27.30 -2.33 4.41
N THR A 178 -26.81 -3.56 4.34
CA THR A 178 -27.28 -4.68 5.18
C THR A 178 -27.11 -4.38 6.67
N SER A 179 -26.24 -3.45 7.02
CA SER A 179 -26.11 -2.87 8.35
C SER A 179 -26.41 -1.36 8.28
N PRO A 180 -27.22 -0.82 9.21
CA PRO A 180 -27.54 0.59 9.20
C PRO A 180 -26.27 1.42 9.48
N VAL A 181 -26.05 2.42 8.66
CA VAL A 181 -25.00 3.43 8.89
C VAL A 181 -25.40 4.27 10.12
N ILE A 182 -24.58 4.23 11.17
CA ILE A 182 -24.92 4.87 12.45
C ILE A 182 -24.67 6.38 12.41
N PRO A 183 -23.49 6.90 12.01
CA PRO A 183 -23.23 8.33 11.99
C PRO A 183 -24.15 9.07 11.02
N SER A 184 -24.62 10.25 11.41
CA SER A 184 -25.39 11.14 10.52
C SER A 184 -24.48 11.86 9.52
N GLY A 185 -23.19 11.96 9.79
CA GLY A 185 -22.18 12.57 8.94
C GLY A 185 -20.81 12.50 9.60
N LEU A 186 -19.78 12.81 8.80
CA LEU A 186 -18.39 12.85 9.18
C LEU A 186 -17.83 14.20 8.78
N ASN A 187 -16.90 14.72 9.58
CA ASN A 187 -16.13 15.91 9.25
C ASN A 187 -14.67 15.49 9.27
N PHE A 188 -13.97 15.70 8.15
CA PHE A 188 -12.54 15.53 8.05
C PHE A 188 -11.89 16.90 8.02
N PHE A 189 -10.93 17.12 8.90
CA PHE A 189 -10.02 18.24 8.83
C PHE A 189 -8.88 17.83 7.90
N ILE A 190 -8.59 18.67 6.92
CA ILE A 190 -7.53 18.41 5.95
C ILE A 190 -6.38 19.31 6.35
N GLU A 191 -5.23 18.70 6.50
CA GLU A 191 -4.02 19.25 7.07
C GLU A 191 -3.68 20.68 6.59
N GLY A 192 -3.41 21.54 7.58
CA GLY A 192 -2.69 22.79 7.49
C GLY A 192 -1.45 22.71 8.40
N ASP A 193 -1.01 23.85 8.96
CA ASP A 193 0.04 23.89 10.01
C ASP A 193 -0.49 23.53 11.41
N GLU A 194 -1.67 22.90 11.50
CA GLU A 194 -2.35 22.64 12.76
C GLU A 194 -1.79 21.38 13.42
N ASP A 195 -1.64 21.46 14.74
CA ASP A 195 -1.28 20.33 15.56
C ASP A 195 -2.55 19.52 15.90
N PHE A 196 -2.87 18.52 15.09
CA PHE A 196 -3.99 17.62 15.35
C PHE A 196 -3.90 16.84 16.67
N VAL A 197 -2.72 16.79 17.28
CA VAL A 197 -2.52 16.25 18.64
C VAL A 197 -3.28 17.10 19.66
N ASP A 198 -3.19 18.41 19.58
CA ASP A 198 -3.93 19.32 20.47
C ASP A 198 -5.45 19.22 20.25
N ASP A 199 -5.90 19.09 19.02
CA ASP A 199 -7.31 18.90 18.68
C ASP A 199 -7.85 17.56 19.19
N PHE A 200 -7.07 16.49 19.12
CA PHE A 200 -7.43 15.22 19.72
C PHE A 200 -7.48 15.30 21.24
N ASN A 201 -6.48 15.90 21.88
CA ASN A 201 -6.41 16.09 23.33
C ASN A 201 -7.59 16.92 23.86
N SER A 202 -8.06 17.92 23.10
CA SER A 202 -9.23 18.74 23.42
C SER A 202 -10.59 18.13 23.02
N SER A 203 -10.56 16.91 22.44
CA SER A 203 -11.75 16.19 21.95
C SER A 203 -12.47 16.86 20.78
N VAL A 204 -11.80 17.70 20.01
CA VAL A 204 -12.30 18.24 18.74
C VAL A 204 -12.27 17.15 17.67
N ILE A 205 -11.21 16.31 17.66
CA ILE A 205 -11.05 15.16 16.77
C ILE A 205 -11.40 13.87 17.51
N SER A 206 -12.17 12.98 16.87
CA SER A 206 -12.61 11.72 17.45
C SER A 206 -11.62 10.58 17.30
N CYS A 207 -10.79 10.60 16.25
CA CYS A 207 -9.73 9.62 16.02
C CYS A 207 -8.61 10.23 15.18
N ILE A 208 -7.40 9.69 15.34
CA ILE A 208 -6.20 10.17 14.67
C ILE A 208 -5.23 9.00 14.46
N ALA A 209 -4.54 9.00 13.31
CA ALA A 209 -3.37 8.17 13.10
C ALA A 209 -2.13 8.97 13.50
N VAL A 210 -1.24 8.41 14.30
CA VAL A 210 -0.07 9.07 14.86
C VAL A 210 1.15 8.15 14.79
N ASP A 211 2.32 8.74 14.79
CA ASP A 211 3.59 8.04 15.03
C ASP A 211 3.88 7.93 16.55
N GLU A 212 5.02 7.38 16.89
CA GLU A 212 5.40 7.15 18.29
C GLU A 212 5.66 8.46 19.04
N GLU A 213 6.30 9.45 18.41
CA GLU A 213 6.58 10.75 19.04
C GLU A 213 5.28 11.51 19.35
N GLN A 214 4.36 11.48 18.39
CA GLN A 214 3.04 12.08 18.56
C GLN A 214 2.20 11.32 19.59
N LEU A 215 2.32 9.98 19.67
CA LEU A 215 1.61 9.17 20.66
C LEU A 215 1.98 9.59 22.10
N GLU A 216 3.24 9.90 22.36
CA GLU A 216 3.71 10.38 23.67
C GLU A 216 3.09 11.74 24.06
N LEU A 217 2.68 12.54 23.10
CA LEU A 217 2.06 13.84 23.31
C LEU A 217 0.55 13.74 23.55
N LEU A 218 -0.07 12.57 23.25
CA LEU A 218 -1.49 12.37 23.47
C LEU A 218 -1.82 12.32 24.95
N SER A 219 -2.92 12.94 25.33
CA SER A 219 -3.40 13.01 26.70
C SER A 219 -4.88 12.64 26.78
N GLY A 220 -5.36 12.34 28.01
CA GLY A 220 -6.75 11.99 28.22
C GLY A 220 -7.00 10.48 28.21
N LYS A 221 -8.19 10.06 27.80
CA LYS A 221 -8.59 8.66 27.71
C LYS A 221 -8.91 8.33 26.27
N PHE A 222 -8.20 7.40 25.71
CA PHE A 222 -8.38 6.89 24.36
C PHE A 222 -8.02 5.40 24.29
N THR A 223 -8.43 4.74 23.23
CA THR A 223 -7.96 3.41 22.87
C THR A 223 -6.91 3.54 21.78
N VAL A 224 -5.90 2.68 21.81
CA VAL A 224 -4.82 2.62 20.84
C VAL A 224 -4.92 1.30 20.10
N GLN A 225 -4.83 1.36 18.79
CA GLN A 225 -4.58 0.22 17.91
C GLN A 225 -3.18 0.40 17.33
N GLU A 226 -2.33 -0.60 17.49
CA GLU A 226 -0.94 -0.58 17.04
C GLU A 226 -0.78 -1.52 15.85
N TYR A 227 -0.03 -1.10 14.83
CA TYR A 227 0.21 -1.85 13.61
C TYR A 227 1.67 -1.77 13.20
N ASP A 228 2.29 -2.88 12.83
CA ASP A 228 3.65 -2.98 12.30
C ASP A 228 3.65 -3.26 10.77
N ALA A 229 2.83 -2.56 10.03
CA ALA A 229 2.60 -2.79 8.60
C ALA A 229 3.68 -2.18 7.66
N ILE A 230 4.73 -1.57 8.20
CA ILE A 230 5.79 -0.92 7.43
C ILE A 230 7.15 -1.53 7.75
N THR A 231 7.88 -1.93 6.71
CA THR A 231 9.26 -2.38 6.84
C THR A 231 10.22 -1.27 6.41
N VAL A 232 11.05 -0.81 7.32
CA VAL A 232 12.11 0.17 7.04
C VAL A 232 13.41 -0.56 6.75
N GLY A 233 14.11 -0.15 5.69
CA GLY A 233 15.36 -0.77 5.30
C GLY A 233 16.19 0.08 4.35
N LEU A 234 17.34 -0.45 3.98
CA LEU A 234 18.25 0.17 3.04
C LEU A 234 18.03 -0.39 1.63
N THR A 235 17.60 0.45 0.72
CA THR A 235 17.53 0.15 -0.70
C THR A 235 18.88 0.48 -1.33
N LEU A 236 19.54 -0.52 -1.89
CA LEU A 236 20.81 -0.37 -2.62
C LEU A 236 20.50 -0.22 -4.11
N ASN A 237 20.96 0.87 -4.70
CA ASN A 237 20.81 1.11 -6.14
C ASN A 237 21.72 0.17 -6.93
N THR A 238 21.16 -0.89 -7.52
CA THR A 238 21.94 -1.93 -8.24
C THR A 238 22.51 -1.44 -9.57
N ASP A 239 22.07 -0.28 -10.07
CA ASP A 239 22.67 0.39 -11.24
C ASP A 239 23.91 1.19 -10.87
N PHE A 240 24.14 1.46 -9.58
CA PHE A 240 25.39 2.05 -9.10
C PHE A 240 26.51 0.99 -9.03
N GLY A 241 27.68 1.28 -9.59
CA GLY A 241 28.74 0.32 -9.88
C GLY A 241 29.13 -0.62 -8.75
N LEU A 242 29.21 -0.18 -7.50
CA LEU A 242 29.52 -1.04 -6.35
C LEU A 242 28.39 -2.02 -6.06
N PHE A 243 27.14 -1.58 -6.14
CA PHE A 243 25.98 -2.38 -5.78
C PHE A 243 25.43 -3.22 -6.92
N SER A 244 26.02 -3.16 -8.12
CA SER A 244 25.78 -4.14 -9.18
C SER A 244 26.31 -5.53 -8.80
N ASP A 245 27.36 -5.59 -7.96
CA ASP A 245 27.92 -6.85 -7.47
C ASP A 245 27.13 -7.40 -6.27
N GLN A 246 26.47 -8.53 -6.46
CA GLN A 246 25.65 -9.18 -5.43
C GLN A 246 26.45 -9.60 -4.20
N GLU A 247 27.71 -10.06 -4.39
CA GLU A 247 28.55 -10.49 -3.25
C GLU A 247 28.90 -9.29 -2.37
N PHE A 248 29.13 -8.10 -2.96
CA PHE A 248 29.33 -6.89 -2.17
C PHE A 248 28.07 -6.50 -1.39
N ARG A 249 26.90 -6.55 -2.01
CA ARG A 249 25.62 -6.31 -1.29
C ARG A 249 25.44 -7.28 -0.12
N LYS A 250 25.73 -8.58 -0.31
CA LYS A 250 25.68 -9.59 0.76
C LYS A 250 26.70 -9.30 1.87
N ALA A 251 27.90 -8.84 1.50
CA ALA A 251 28.90 -8.44 2.47
C ALA A 251 28.37 -7.34 3.40
N LEU A 252 27.77 -6.29 2.82
CA LEU A 252 27.16 -5.19 3.57
C LEU A 252 26.00 -5.67 4.46
N ALA A 253 25.10 -6.50 3.91
CA ALA A 253 23.95 -7.03 4.63
C ALA A 253 24.32 -7.93 5.83
N SER A 254 25.45 -8.66 5.72
CA SER A 254 25.95 -9.55 6.77
C SER A 254 26.56 -8.80 7.96
N LEU A 255 26.84 -7.49 7.83
CA LEU A 255 27.33 -6.61 8.91
C LEU A 255 26.22 -5.81 9.60
N VAL A 256 24.96 -6.08 9.27
CA VAL A 256 23.84 -5.43 9.96
C VAL A 256 23.43 -6.28 11.17
N ASP A 257 23.81 -5.83 12.34
CA ASP A 257 23.49 -6.44 13.63
C ASP A 257 22.13 -5.92 14.12
N ARG A 258 21.07 -6.60 13.75
CA ARG A 258 19.70 -6.18 14.06
C ARG A 258 19.38 -6.25 15.54
N GLU A 259 19.98 -7.19 16.27
CA GLU A 259 19.79 -7.30 17.72
C GLU A 259 20.35 -6.07 18.41
N LYS A 260 21.54 -5.63 17.99
CA LYS A 260 22.16 -4.41 18.53
C LYS A 260 21.41 -3.15 18.13
N LEU A 261 20.85 -3.11 16.91
CA LEU A 261 20.07 -1.96 16.43
C LEU A 261 18.74 -1.81 17.14
N SER A 262 18.12 -2.92 17.58
CA SER A 262 16.86 -2.90 18.33
C SER A 262 17.04 -2.76 19.84
N ASP A 263 18.27 -2.84 20.36
CA ASP A 263 18.53 -2.68 21.81
C ASP A 263 18.25 -1.23 22.23
N GLY A 264 17.24 -1.06 23.09
CA GLY A 264 16.75 0.24 23.54
C GLY A 264 15.90 1.00 22.51
N SER A 265 15.55 0.39 21.39
CA SER A 265 14.59 0.92 20.41
C SER A 265 13.18 0.38 20.72
N SER A 266 12.17 1.20 20.47
CA SER A 266 10.75 0.80 20.48
C SER A 266 10.38 -0.06 19.27
N HIS A 267 11.20 -0.02 18.20
CA HIS A 267 10.94 -0.73 16.96
C HIS A 267 11.46 -2.16 16.99
N ALA A 268 10.63 -3.12 16.56
CA ALA A 268 11.04 -4.50 16.40
C ALA A 268 12.02 -4.66 15.23
N ALA A 269 13.09 -5.47 15.43
CA ALA A 269 14.04 -5.77 14.36
C ALA A 269 13.36 -6.49 13.19
N ALA A 270 13.61 -6.04 11.95
CA ALA A 270 13.06 -6.68 10.75
C ALA A 270 14.04 -7.72 10.19
N TYR A 271 13.61 -8.96 10.23
CA TYR A 271 14.33 -10.11 9.65
C TYR A 271 13.74 -10.57 8.32
N ALA A 272 12.75 -9.84 7.80
CA ALA A 272 12.04 -10.17 6.57
C ALA A 272 11.52 -8.88 5.90
N ILE A 273 11.10 -8.97 4.64
CA ILE A 273 10.55 -7.84 3.89
C ILE A 273 9.07 -7.63 4.24
N VAL A 274 8.30 -8.72 4.29
CA VAL A 274 6.87 -8.66 4.58
C VAL A 274 6.67 -8.68 6.10
N PRO A 275 6.01 -7.70 6.70
CA PRO A 275 5.82 -7.63 8.15
C PRO A 275 4.85 -8.67 8.71
N GLY A 276 4.78 -8.78 10.06
CA GLY A 276 3.99 -9.76 10.79
C GLY A 276 2.48 -9.60 10.64
N GLU A 277 2.02 -8.37 10.48
CA GLU A 277 0.60 -8.01 10.30
C GLU A 277 -0.02 -8.57 9.02
N VAL A 278 0.81 -8.89 8.01
CA VAL A 278 0.31 -9.42 6.74
C VAL A 278 -0.24 -10.82 6.93
N THR A 279 -1.49 -11.00 6.55
CA THR A 279 -2.19 -12.28 6.65
C THR A 279 -2.45 -12.90 5.27
N LEU A 280 -2.59 -14.21 5.26
CA LEU A 280 -3.06 -15.00 4.12
C LEU A 280 -3.82 -16.21 4.67
N LEU A 281 -5.00 -16.53 4.13
CA LEU A 281 -5.84 -17.60 4.67
C LEU A 281 -6.21 -17.41 6.17
N ASP A 282 -6.50 -16.19 6.58
CA ASP A 282 -6.79 -15.81 7.96
C ASP A 282 -5.67 -16.18 8.95
N LYS A 283 -4.42 -16.29 8.46
CA LYS A 283 -3.23 -16.60 9.24
C LYS A 283 -2.11 -15.64 8.95
N PRO A 284 -1.23 -15.35 9.91
CA PRO A 284 -0.03 -14.60 9.64
C PRO A 284 0.79 -15.23 8.50
N TYR A 285 1.15 -14.45 7.51
CA TYR A 285 1.97 -14.94 6.40
C TYR A 285 3.30 -15.51 6.89
N ARG A 286 3.83 -15.01 8.00
CA ARG A 286 5.04 -15.52 8.64
C ARG A 286 4.96 -17.01 9.03
N GLU A 287 3.78 -17.57 9.27
CA GLU A 287 3.63 -19.03 9.50
C GLU A 287 4.05 -19.86 8.27
N PHE A 288 3.95 -19.29 7.07
CA PHE A 288 4.34 -19.96 5.82
C PHE A 288 5.80 -19.65 5.42
N ALA A 289 6.26 -18.43 5.67
CA ALA A 289 7.55 -17.95 5.21
C ALA A 289 8.66 -18.04 6.27
N GLY A 290 8.30 -18.16 7.55
CA GLY A 290 9.23 -18.06 8.68
C GLY A 290 9.55 -16.60 9.04
N ASP A 291 9.97 -16.39 10.27
CA ASP A 291 10.18 -15.05 10.83
C ASP A 291 11.56 -14.47 10.52
N LYS A 292 12.54 -15.32 10.20
CA LYS A 292 13.94 -14.90 10.02
C LYS A 292 14.49 -15.39 8.68
N LEU A 293 14.45 -14.51 7.70
CA LEU A 293 14.96 -14.77 6.35
C LEU A 293 16.32 -14.10 6.08
N THR A 294 16.63 -13.03 6.80
CA THR A 294 17.92 -12.33 6.67
C THR A 294 19.05 -13.16 7.28
N PRO A 295 20.29 -13.01 6.77
CA PRO A 295 21.44 -13.66 7.40
C PRO A 295 21.68 -13.14 8.81
N ASP A 296 22.23 -13.99 9.67
CA ASP A 296 22.77 -13.57 10.96
C ASP A 296 23.96 -12.62 10.75
N TYR A 297 24.16 -11.71 11.74
CA TYR A 297 25.37 -10.89 11.78
C TYR A 297 26.61 -11.79 11.81
N SER A 298 27.52 -11.59 10.87
CA SER A 298 28.76 -12.36 10.79
C SER A 298 29.85 -11.61 10.04
N VAL A 299 30.87 -11.19 10.77
CA VAL A 299 32.08 -10.58 10.18
C VAL A 299 32.78 -11.57 9.26
N GLU A 300 32.86 -12.85 9.65
CA GLU A 300 33.53 -13.89 8.86
C GLU A 300 32.88 -14.07 7.49
N LYS A 301 31.57 -14.27 7.44
CA LYS A 301 30.82 -14.40 6.17
C LYS A 301 30.89 -13.12 5.35
N SER A 302 30.81 -11.97 6.00
CA SER A 302 30.90 -10.68 5.35
C SER A 302 32.24 -10.51 4.65
N GLN A 303 33.34 -10.85 5.33
CA GLN A 303 34.68 -10.83 4.73
C GLN A 303 34.84 -11.84 3.58
N GLU A 304 34.24 -13.03 3.69
CA GLU A 304 34.20 -14.01 2.59
C GLU A 304 33.54 -13.41 1.34
N TYR A 305 32.33 -12.85 1.48
CA TYR A 305 31.60 -12.19 0.40
C TYR A 305 32.41 -11.02 -0.18
N TYR A 306 32.99 -10.19 0.69
CA TYR A 306 33.82 -9.06 0.26
C TYR A 306 35.05 -9.50 -0.56
N GLN A 307 35.79 -10.52 -0.13
CA GLN A 307 36.93 -11.04 -0.87
C GLN A 307 36.53 -11.63 -2.24
N ASN A 308 35.33 -12.23 -2.33
CA ASN A 308 34.80 -12.71 -3.59
C ASN A 308 34.41 -11.55 -4.54
N ALA A 309 33.92 -10.44 -4.00
CA ALA A 309 33.52 -9.26 -4.77
C ALA A 309 34.73 -8.43 -5.22
N LEU A 310 35.73 -8.27 -4.34
CA LEU A 310 36.86 -7.32 -4.46
C LEU A 310 37.52 -7.24 -5.84
N PRO A 311 37.76 -8.36 -6.57
CA PRO A 311 38.37 -8.31 -7.90
C PRO A 311 37.53 -7.60 -8.98
N ARG A 312 36.25 -7.39 -8.71
CA ARG A 312 35.26 -6.77 -9.63
C ARG A 312 34.86 -5.36 -9.21
N LEU A 313 35.25 -4.95 -8.00
CA LEU A 313 34.83 -3.64 -7.44
C LEU A 313 35.80 -2.54 -7.88
N ASP A 314 35.21 -1.38 -8.20
CA ASP A 314 35.98 -0.14 -8.30
C ASP A 314 36.08 0.49 -6.91
N THR A 315 37.18 0.22 -6.21
CA THR A 315 37.42 0.72 -4.86
C THR A 315 37.61 2.23 -4.79
N SER A 316 37.76 2.93 -5.91
CA SER A 316 37.77 4.41 -5.93
C SER A 316 36.40 5.00 -5.51
N LEU A 317 35.33 4.21 -5.65
CA LEU A 317 33.96 4.55 -5.26
C LEU A 317 33.68 4.31 -3.76
N PHE A 318 34.64 3.77 -2.98
CA PHE A 318 34.46 3.50 -1.54
C PHE A 318 34.37 4.76 -0.68
N SER A 319 34.68 5.92 -1.24
CA SER A 319 34.60 7.20 -0.56
C SER A 319 33.51 8.05 -1.22
N GLY A 320 32.48 8.40 -0.44
CA GLY A 320 31.47 9.36 -0.87
C GLY A 320 30.18 8.78 -1.43
N ALA A 321 29.89 7.48 -1.20
CA ALA A 321 28.57 6.94 -1.43
C ALA A 321 27.53 7.67 -0.55
N ARG A 322 26.40 8.07 -1.15
CA ARG A 322 25.38 8.86 -0.46
C ARG A 322 24.26 7.95 0.03
N ILE A 323 23.86 8.16 1.28
CA ILE A 323 22.63 7.59 1.84
C ILE A 323 21.62 8.71 1.91
N ILE A 324 20.57 8.65 1.09
CA ILE A 324 19.47 9.60 1.19
C ILE A 324 18.42 9.10 2.18
N MET A 325 17.88 10.01 2.98
CA MET A 325 16.77 9.72 3.90
C MET A 325 15.88 10.94 4.07
N ARG A 326 14.69 10.76 4.63
CA ARG A 326 13.80 11.86 4.98
C ARG A 326 14.36 12.64 6.17
N GLU A 327 14.07 13.94 6.23
CA GLU A 327 14.34 14.78 7.40
C GLU A 327 13.63 14.19 8.64
N ASN A 328 14.24 14.31 9.78
CA ASN A 328 13.73 13.82 11.08
C ASN A 328 13.51 12.30 11.15
N GLU A 329 14.22 11.54 10.35
CA GLU A 329 14.13 10.07 10.35
C GLU A 329 14.88 9.47 11.56
N THR A 330 14.19 8.61 12.32
CA THR A 330 14.76 7.93 13.50
C THR A 330 15.88 6.94 13.15
N ALA A 331 16.02 6.60 11.88
CA ALA A 331 17.06 5.71 11.39
C ALA A 331 18.50 6.25 11.54
N SER A 332 18.72 7.56 11.77
CA SER A 332 20.06 8.18 11.83
C SER A 332 20.99 7.49 12.83
N ALA A 333 20.50 7.14 14.01
CA ALA A 333 21.28 6.45 15.04
C ALA A 333 21.72 5.04 14.56
N MET A 334 20.79 4.29 13.93
CA MET A 334 21.05 2.95 13.37
C MET A 334 22.06 3.03 12.23
N LEU A 335 21.92 4.00 11.33
CA LEU A 335 22.85 4.23 10.23
C LEU A 335 24.26 4.47 10.72
N SER A 336 24.42 5.26 11.79
CA SER A 336 25.75 5.54 12.36
C SER A 336 26.46 4.26 12.79
N VAL A 337 25.75 3.29 13.37
CA VAL A 337 26.32 1.99 13.77
C VAL A 337 26.68 1.15 12.54
N ILE A 338 25.79 1.07 11.55
CA ILE A 338 25.99 0.31 10.32
C ILE A 338 27.19 0.86 9.53
N MET A 339 27.25 2.16 9.35
CA MET A 339 28.33 2.83 8.63
C MET A 339 29.70 2.64 9.30
N GLN A 340 29.76 2.64 10.65
CA GLN A 340 30.98 2.33 11.38
C GLN A 340 31.47 0.90 11.12
N GLU A 341 30.56 -0.09 11.08
CA GLU A 341 30.89 -1.48 10.74
C GLU A 341 31.44 -1.59 9.31
N TRP A 342 30.77 -0.98 8.32
CA TRP A 342 31.22 -0.97 6.92
C TRP A 342 32.57 -0.29 6.74
N GLN A 343 32.78 0.83 7.43
CA GLN A 343 34.05 1.53 7.43
C GLN A 343 35.16 0.69 8.04
N ARG A 344 34.90 0.07 9.18
CA ARG A 344 35.89 -0.75 9.90
C ARG A 344 36.32 -1.95 9.09
N GLU A 345 35.37 -2.65 8.45
CA GLU A 345 35.62 -3.92 7.78
C GLU A 345 36.11 -3.76 6.33
N PHE A 346 35.68 -2.71 5.63
CA PHE A 346 35.93 -2.56 4.18
C PHE A 346 36.60 -1.22 3.83
N GLY A 347 36.66 -0.27 4.74
CA GLY A 347 37.05 1.11 4.41
C GLY A 347 36.00 1.80 3.53
N PHE A 348 34.75 1.32 3.58
CA PHE A 348 33.64 1.90 2.81
C PHE A 348 32.97 3.02 3.57
N TYR A 349 33.01 4.23 2.98
CA TYR A 349 32.50 5.46 3.57
C TYR A 349 31.24 5.94 2.88
N CYS A 350 30.22 6.22 3.68
CA CYS A 350 28.98 6.84 3.23
C CYS A 350 28.79 8.24 3.86
N VAL A 351 28.01 9.07 3.19
CA VAL A 351 27.55 10.36 3.67
C VAL A 351 26.02 10.33 3.71
N VAL A 352 25.43 10.71 4.85
CA VAL A 352 23.97 10.82 4.97
C VAL A 352 23.53 12.20 4.52
N GLU A 353 22.53 12.23 3.64
CA GLU A 353 21.83 13.41 3.17
C GLU A 353 20.37 13.33 3.62
N GLU A 354 20.01 14.20 4.58
CA GLU A 354 18.62 14.38 4.99
C GLU A 354 17.91 15.31 4.03
N LEU A 355 16.75 14.91 3.56
CA LEU A 355 16.01 15.56 2.48
C LEU A 355 14.55 15.80 2.87
N SER A 356 13.96 16.87 2.35
CA SER A 356 12.50 17.04 2.40
C SER A 356 11.78 15.86 1.70
N GLU A 357 10.53 15.61 2.06
CA GLU A 357 9.73 14.53 1.42
C GLU A 357 9.70 14.68 -0.10
N ALA A 358 9.55 15.91 -0.61
CA ALA A 358 9.50 16.18 -2.04
C ALA A 358 10.83 15.85 -2.75
N ASP A 359 11.96 16.27 -2.17
CA ASP A 359 13.29 16.02 -2.73
C ASP A 359 13.68 14.55 -2.62
N PHE A 360 13.37 13.90 -1.49
CA PHE A 360 13.58 12.48 -1.31
C PHE A 360 12.83 11.65 -2.36
N SER A 361 11.54 11.90 -2.53
CA SER A 361 10.70 11.21 -3.52
C SER A 361 11.16 11.45 -4.95
N ALA A 362 11.60 12.66 -5.29
CA ALA A 362 12.12 13.00 -6.61
C ALA A 362 13.43 12.25 -6.89
N ARG A 363 14.38 12.24 -5.94
CA ARG A 363 15.66 11.54 -6.09
C ARG A 363 15.50 10.02 -6.11
N LEU A 364 14.65 9.47 -5.24
CA LEU A 364 14.33 8.05 -5.24
C LEU A 364 13.77 7.60 -6.59
N SER A 365 12.80 8.34 -7.13
CA SER A 365 12.14 8.03 -8.41
C SER A 365 13.05 8.18 -9.62
N SER A 366 14.02 9.12 -9.58
CA SER A 366 14.99 9.32 -10.66
C SER A 366 16.21 8.39 -10.58
N GLY A 367 16.39 7.65 -9.48
CA GLY A 367 17.58 6.82 -9.25
C GLY A 367 18.83 7.64 -8.89
N ASP A 368 18.70 8.92 -8.50
CA ASP A 368 19.82 9.78 -8.11
C ASP A 368 20.22 9.58 -6.66
N TYR A 369 20.64 8.37 -6.35
CA TYR A 369 21.15 7.97 -5.03
C TYR A 369 21.98 6.69 -5.15
N GLU A 370 22.83 6.41 -4.18
CA GLU A 370 23.54 5.15 -4.05
C GLU A 370 22.82 4.20 -3.07
N ILE A 371 22.41 4.74 -1.92
CA ILE A 371 21.63 4.02 -0.90
C ILE A 371 20.45 4.94 -0.49
N ALA A 372 19.29 4.36 -0.23
CA ALA A 372 18.14 5.09 0.33
C ALA A 372 17.58 4.37 1.56
N VAL A 373 17.27 5.12 2.61
CA VAL A 373 16.41 4.62 3.69
C VAL A 373 14.97 4.65 3.20
N GLN A 374 14.42 3.49 2.93
CA GLN A 374 13.09 3.36 2.35
C GLN A 374 12.12 2.67 3.30
N GLU A 375 10.91 3.18 3.37
CA GLU A 375 9.76 2.54 3.98
C GLU A 375 9.02 1.73 2.91
N LEU A 376 8.84 0.45 3.18
CA LEU A 376 8.03 -0.45 2.35
C LEU A 376 6.70 -0.71 3.05
N SER A 377 5.62 -0.33 2.39
CA SER A 377 4.25 -0.64 2.81
C SER A 377 3.49 -1.38 1.70
N GLY A 378 2.54 -2.20 2.08
CA GLY A 378 1.61 -2.82 1.14
C GLY A 378 0.40 -1.92 0.90
N SER A 379 -0.10 -1.83 -0.32
CA SER A 379 -1.36 -1.15 -0.63
C SER A 379 -2.60 -1.99 -0.26
N VAL A 380 -2.39 -3.25 0.02
CA VAL A 380 -3.40 -4.23 0.46
C VAL A 380 -2.74 -5.26 1.37
N ASN A 381 -3.53 -5.94 2.20
CA ASN A 381 -3.07 -7.02 3.09
C ASN A 381 -2.65 -8.25 2.27
N SER A 382 -1.44 -8.24 1.73
CA SER A 382 -0.92 -9.30 0.88
C SER A 382 0.60 -9.28 0.80
N PRO A 383 1.27 -10.45 0.86
CA PRO A 383 2.71 -10.53 0.60
C PRO A 383 3.10 -9.96 -0.77
N GLY A 384 2.26 -10.16 -1.78
CA GLY A 384 2.48 -9.65 -3.14
C GLY A 384 2.57 -8.14 -3.21
N ALA A 385 1.85 -7.42 -2.35
CA ALA A 385 1.87 -5.95 -2.31
C ALA A 385 3.26 -5.40 -1.92
N TYR A 386 4.00 -6.11 -1.07
CA TYR A 386 5.37 -5.76 -0.69
C TYR A 386 6.39 -6.24 -1.72
N LEU A 387 6.25 -7.49 -2.18
CA LEU A 387 7.26 -8.14 -3.01
C LEU A 387 7.26 -7.63 -4.46
N GLN A 388 6.15 -7.06 -4.95
CA GLN A 388 6.10 -6.45 -6.28
C GLN A 388 7.10 -5.29 -6.45
N ALA A 389 7.49 -4.61 -5.38
CA ALA A 389 8.53 -3.59 -5.41
C ALA A 389 9.91 -4.11 -5.85
N PHE A 390 10.09 -5.43 -5.91
CA PHE A 390 11.32 -6.09 -6.33
C PHE A 390 11.18 -6.88 -7.64
N THR A 391 10.07 -6.71 -8.36
CA THR A 391 9.93 -7.28 -9.71
C THR A 391 10.62 -6.39 -10.74
N THR A 392 11.19 -6.99 -11.77
CA THR A 392 11.93 -6.28 -12.83
C THR A 392 11.17 -5.08 -13.41
N ASP A 393 9.87 -5.22 -13.67
CA ASP A 393 9.00 -4.16 -14.20
C ASP A 393 8.11 -3.51 -13.11
N GLY A 394 8.42 -3.73 -11.84
CA GLY A 394 7.62 -3.22 -10.72
C GLY A 394 7.70 -1.70 -10.60
N ALA A 395 6.56 -1.02 -10.47
CA ALA A 395 6.51 0.44 -10.36
C ALA A 395 7.24 0.99 -9.12
N GLY A 396 7.39 0.17 -8.06
CA GLY A 396 8.14 0.51 -6.85
C GLY A 396 9.57 -0.04 -6.83
N ASN A 397 10.09 -0.58 -7.93
CA ASN A 397 11.44 -1.13 -7.99
C ASN A 397 12.49 -0.01 -8.09
N TYR A 398 12.62 0.75 -7.03
CA TYR A 398 13.62 1.82 -6.96
C TYR A 398 15.06 1.30 -6.89
N SER A 399 15.26 0.07 -6.40
CA SER A 399 16.59 -0.55 -6.33
C SER A 399 17.19 -0.91 -7.69
N GLY A 400 16.39 -0.95 -8.77
CA GLY A 400 16.81 -1.50 -10.06
C GLY A 400 17.07 -3.01 -10.02
N TYR A 401 16.60 -3.73 -8.99
CA TYR A 401 16.83 -5.16 -8.82
C TYR A 401 16.16 -5.97 -9.94
N HIS A 402 16.92 -6.89 -10.53
CA HIS A 402 16.45 -7.78 -11.58
C HIS A 402 16.75 -9.25 -11.21
N SER A 403 15.71 -10.07 -11.14
CA SER A 403 15.84 -11.48 -10.88
C SER A 403 14.73 -12.27 -11.55
N ALA A 404 15.06 -13.01 -12.60
CA ALA A 404 14.11 -13.86 -13.30
C ALA A 404 13.49 -14.93 -12.38
N ASP A 405 14.24 -15.40 -11.38
CA ASP A 405 13.76 -16.38 -10.39
C ASP A 405 12.71 -15.76 -9.48
N SER A 406 12.97 -14.57 -8.91
CA SER A 406 12.01 -13.86 -8.06
C SER A 406 10.76 -13.46 -8.85
N ASP A 407 10.92 -12.90 -10.05
CA ASP A 407 9.82 -12.54 -10.93
C ASP A 407 8.94 -13.75 -11.27
N GLY A 408 9.59 -14.89 -11.59
CA GLY A 408 8.91 -16.14 -11.88
C GLY A 408 8.12 -16.67 -10.68
N LEU A 409 8.69 -16.61 -9.48
CA LEU A 409 8.04 -17.04 -8.24
C LEU A 409 6.86 -16.13 -7.86
N ILE A 410 7.01 -14.79 -7.93
CA ILE A 410 5.93 -13.84 -7.67
C ILE A 410 4.78 -14.05 -8.66
N LYS A 411 5.11 -14.17 -9.95
CA LYS A 411 4.11 -14.42 -10.99
C LYS A 411 3.41 -15.77 -10.81
N ALA A 412 4.13 -16.80 -10.38
CA ALA A 412 3.53 -18.10 -10.08
C ALA A 412 2.64 -18.04 -8.84
N ALA A 413 3.04 -17.29 -7.81
CA ALA A 413 2.25 -17.07 -6.60
C ALA A 413 0.92 -16.36 -6.90
N GLN A 414 0.96 -15.32 -7.73
CA GLN A 414 -0.24 -14.59 -8.17
C GLN A 414 -1.24 -15.47 -8.95
N ARG A 415 -0.73 -16.50 -9.62
CA ARG A 415 -1.52 -17.40 -10.49
C ARG A 415 -1.83 -18.75 -9.88
N ALA A 416 -1.41 -18.98 -8.65
CA ALA A 416 -1.68 -20.24 -7.97
C ALA A 416 -3.19 -20.38 -7.72
N ALA A 417 -3.75 -21.52 -8.07
CA ALA A 417 -5.16 -21.81 -7.85
C ALA A 417 -5.51 -22.03 -6.36
N ASP A 418 -4.51 -22.30 -5.53
CA ASP A 418 -4.61 -22.53 -4.10
C ASP A 418 -3.80 -21.51 -3.33
N LEU A 419 -4.40 -20.89 -2.33
CA LEU A 419 -3.77 -19.84 -1.53
C LEU A 419 -2.59 -20.37 -0.67
N ALA A 420 -2.61 -21.63 -0.24
CA ALA A 420 -1.50 -22.20 0.50
C ALA A 420 -0.28 -22.43 -0.41
N ASP A 421 -0.49 -22.77 -1.67
CA ASP A 421 0.58 -22.84 -2.65
C ASP A 421 1.07 -21.44 -3.05
N SER A 422 0.19 -20.47 -3.17
CA SER A 422 0.53 -19.06 -3.34
C SER A 422 1.46 -18.58 -2.20
N ALA A 423 1.08 -18.85 -0.94
CA ALA A 423 1.89 -18.49 0.23
C ALA A 423 3.32 -19.06 0.18
N LYS A 424 3.46 -20.34 -0.17
CA LYS A 424 4.78 -21.00 -0.30
C LYS A 424 5.63 -20.40 -1.43
N LEU A 425 4.99 -20.00 -2.52
CA LEU A 425 5.67 -19.36 -3.65
C LEU A 425 6.14 -17.95 -3.28
N TYR A 426 5.30 -17.16 -2.61
CA TYR A 426 5.71 -15.88 -2.07
C TYR A 426 6.85 -16.01 -1.05
N ALA A 427 6.80 -17.01 -0.17
CA ALA A 427 7.88 -17.28 0.79
C ALA A 427 9.23 -17.54 0.08
N LYS A 428 9.21 -18.33 -1.00
CA LYS A 428 10.41 -18.56 -1.81
C LYS A 428 10.87 -17.29 -2.54
N ALA A 429 9.95 -16.49 -3.06
CA ALA A 429 10.26 -15.22 -3.70
C ALA A 429 10.92 -14.26 -2.72
N GLU A 430 10.35 -14.09 -1.52
CA GLU A 430 10.89 -13.25 -0.48
C GLU A 430 12.32 -13.68 -0.08
N GLN A 431 12.54 -14.98 0.14
CA GLN A 431 13.88 -15.50 0.44
C GLN A 431 14.86 -15.23 -0.71
N SER A 432 14.42 -15.33 -1.97
CA SER A 432 15.26 -15.03 -3.14
C SER A 432 15.65 -13.54 -3.19
N ILE A 433 14.70 -12.64 -2.90
CA ILE A 433 14.95 -11.20 -2.83
C ILE A 433 15.92 -10.86 -1.71
N ILE A 434 15.71 -11.40 -0.51
CA ILE A 434 16.63 -11.24 0.63
C ILE A 434 18.04 -11.72 0.27
N ASN A 435 18.15 -12.87 -0.38
CA ASN A 435 19.43 -13.39 -0.85
C ASN A 435 20.08 -12.52 -1.94
N GLY A 436 19.30 -11.75 -2.66
CA GLY A 436 19.76 -10.75 -3.63
C GLY A 436 20.38 -9.52 -2.98
N ALA A 437 20.01 -9.24 -1.73
CA ALA A 437 20.49 -8.14 -0.90
C ALA A 437 20.38 -6.74 -1.57
N ALA A 438 19.40 -6.53 -2.44
CA ALA A 438 19.12 -5.20 -3.00
C ALA A 438 18.33 -4.31 -2.01
N PHE A 439 17.68 -4.94 -1.05
CA PHE A 439 17.05 -4.33 0.10
C PHE A 439 17.51 -5.03 1.37
N ILE A 440 17.89 -4.25 2.36
CA ILE A 440 18.36 -4.75 3.66
C ILE A 440 17.36 -4.29 4.73
N PRO A 441 16.41 -5.14 5.16
CA PRO A 441 15.47 -4.80 6.21
C PRO A 441 16.21 -4.44 7.52
N LEU A 442 15.75 -3.41 8.22
CA LEU A 442 16.33 -2.96 9.48
C LEU A 442 15.36 -3.16 10.65
N TYR A 443 14.18 -2.56 10.56
CA TYR A 443 13.15 -2.62 11.61
C TYR A 443 11.75 -2.52 11.02
N TYR A 444 10.74 -2.95 11.81
CA TYR A 444 9.34 -2.68 11.53
C TYR A 444 8.93 -1.39 12.22
N LYS A 445 8.29 -0.49 11.47
CA LYS A 445 7.81 0.79 11.98
C LYS A 445 6.38 0.62 12.47
N ASN A 446 6.15 0.99 13.72
CA ASN A 446 4.84 1.00 14.31
C ASN A 446 4.06 2.22 13.87
N GLU A 447 2.79 2.04 13.58
CA GLU A 447 1.79 3.07 13.39
C GLU A 447 0.70 2.88 14.43
N TYR A 448 0.16 3.98 14.92
CA TYR A 448 -0.85 3.97 15.98
C TYR A 448 -2.10 4.66 15.50
N PHE A 449 -3.25 3.99 15.66
CA PHE A 449 -4.55 4.60 15.43
C PHE A 449 -5.25 4.79 16.77
N CYS A 450 -5.49 6.04 17.15
CA CYS A 450 -6.04 6.42 18.44
C CYS A 450 -7.49 6.86 18.29
N ILE A 451 -8.37 6.34 19.18
CA ILE A 451 -9.81 6.66 19.20
C ILE A 451 -10.13 7.24 20.56
N ASN A 452 -10.69 8.46 20.57
CA ASN A 452 -11.13 9.10 21.80
C ASN A 452 -12.21 8.27 22.51
N LYS A 453 -12.15 8.17 23.83
CA LYS A 453 -13.04 7.36 24.69
C LYS A 453 -14.55 7.59 24.50
N ASP A 454 -14.92 8.76 23.99
CA ASP A 454 -16.31 9.11 23.75
C ASP A 454 -16.85 8.51 22.43
N PHE A 455 -16.00 7.72 21.73
CA PHE A 455 -16.32 7.05 20.47
C PHE A 455 -15.92 5.57 20.51
N ALA A 456 -16.59 4.75 19.70
CA ALA A 456 -16.28 3.34 19.48
C ALA A 456 -16.69 2.89 18.09
N ASP A 457 -16.31 1.64 17.74
CA ASP A 457 -16.65 0.97 16.48
C ASP A 457 -16.17 1.76 15.25
N ILE A 458 -14.95 2.34 15.35
CA ILE A 458 -14.19 2.94 14.27
C ILE A 458 -13.05 1.96 13.93
N TYR A 459 -12.92 1.61 12.66
CA TYR A 459 -11.93 0.63 12.21
C TYR A 459 -10.97 1.26 11.22
N TYR A 460 -9.69 1.07 11.47
CA TYR A 460 -8.61 1.54 10.61
C TYR A 460 -7.98 0.38 9.85
N ASP A 461 -7.76 0.54 8.55
CA ASP A 461 -6.99 -0.38 7.74
C ASP A 461 -5.57 0.18 7.55
N PRO A 462 -4.53 -0.46 8.15
CA PRO A 462 -3.17 0.05 8.11
C PRO A 462 -2.51 -0.07 6.73
N PHE A 463 -3.06 -0.88 5.82
CA PHE A 463 -2.50 -1.09 4.50
C PHE A 463 -2.92 0.01 3.52
N ASN A 464 -4.21 0.25 3.38
CA ASN A 464 -4.73 1.28 2.47
C ASN A 464 -4.98 2.64 3.16
N LYS A 465 -4.70 2.76 4.46
CA LYS A 465 -4.85 3.97 5.28
C LYS A 465 -6.29 4.51 5.29
N THR A 466 -7.27 3.63 5.19
CA THR A 466 -8.68 4.01 5.21
C THR A 466 -9.32 3.74 6.57
N VAL A 467 -10.40 4.48 6.86
CA VAL A 467 -11.16 4.33 8.11
C VAL A 467 -12.59 3.99 7.78
N ASP A 468 -13.11 2.90 8.35
CA ASP A 468 -14.53 2.56 8.31
C ASP A 468 -15.26 3.15 9.51
N PHE A 469 -16.10 4.14 9.23
CA PHE A 469 -16.96 4.80 10.20
C PHE A 469 -18.42 4.28 10.19
N THR A 470 -18.74 3.28 9.38
CA THR A 470 -20.12 2.84 9.17
C THR A 470 -20.86 2.55 10.48
N ASN A 471 -20.15 1.93 11.43
CA ASN A 471 -20.69 1.54 12.73
C ASN A 471 -20.29 2.47 13.88
N ALA A 472 -19.59 3.58 13.59
CA ALA A 472 -19.07 4.47 14.62
C ALA A 472 -20.17 5.02 15.52
N LYS A 473 -19.92 5.02 16.82
CA LYS A 473 -20.86 5.48 17.87
C LYS A 473 -20.20 6.53 18.72
N ALA A 474 -20.99 7.53 19.12
CA ALA A 474 -20.66 8.47 20.18
C ALA A 474 -21.42 8.10 21.45
N PHE A 475 -20.82 8.28 22.63
CA PHE A 475 -21.38 7.96 23.94
C PHE A 475 -21.74 9.23 24.72
#